data_8c2e354e58c8ac82c7427ea44b67e3ed
#
_entry.id   8c2e354e58c8ac82c7427ea44b67e3ed
#
_cell.length_a   1.000
_cell.length_b   1.000
_cell.length_c   1.000
_cell.angle_alpha   90.00
_cell.angle_beta   90.00
_cell.angle_gamma   90.00
#
_symmetry.space_group_name_H-M   'P 1'
#
loop_
_entity.id
_entity.type
_entity.pdbx_description
1 polymer ?
#
loop_
_entity_poly.entity_id
_entity_poly.type
_entity_poly.pdbx_seq_one_letter_code
_entity_poly.pdbx_strand_id
1 'polypeptide(L)'
;MRKFPIVCTLLAAGAAGWAADYLREGPDNGGTGWVRGEKIFTPANVKNTRLLWKMKLDTTARARHNLFPPLIVESVRTASGNKQIAVVAGVSDDLFGIDADTGTLLWTKRFDSSADPGPSTVFCPGGQVAVPVIAPNSTPGNYTLYALAGDGRLWQVNVADGENVAPPAKFMPPASKAWALNLFQGVIYSTTAQGCGNLPYSFFSYDLASGKSSAFLPAGGGLWGRRGPAIAPDGTVFMGTGDGPYDPDHGQLGNAVVAVKLNANKELKLAGYYAPKNANYNWMRDLDFSVSPMVFDYKGRHWVISTGKECRLLLSDRDRFGGDDHTTETVRTPLVCNDEQSQTAKGVWGALGAWVDPAGTQWIYMPFWGPVSRTFHAPIEYGRPREGAVAAFRLTDANGKVTLNPAWLSTNMVNAEEAVIANGIVFTYASGERLLRTDHAWDDPPPAAPATAHVTMYALDATTGKELWNSGDEIAATNHFSGISVANGRAYIGTFDGVVYCFGVAR
;
A
#
# COMPACT_ATOMS: atom_id res chain seq x y z
N MET A 1 -25.48 32.06 -60.21
CA MET A 1 -24.54 31.64 -59.16
C MET A 1 -25.34 31.32 -57.89
N ARG A 2 -25.56 30.03 -57.58
CA ARG A 2 -26.30 29.62 -56.40
C ARG A 2 -25.27 29.33 -55.31
N LYS A 3 -25.33 30.02 -54.17
CA LYS A 3 -24.53 29.82 -52.97
C LYS A 3 -25.13 28.66 -52.16
N PHE A 4 -24.39 27.56 -51.94
CA PHE A 4 -24.73 26.53 -51.01
C PHE A 4 -24.19 26.91 -49.62
N PRO A 5 -24.98 26.77 -48.52
CA PRO A 5 -24.44 26.94 -47.19
C PRO A 5 -23.69 25.68 -46.74
N ILE A 6 -22.46 25.88 -46.27
CA ILE A 6 -21.68 24.82 -45.59
C ILE A 6 -22.24 24.72 -44.17
N VAL A 7 -22.87 23.57 -43.87
CA VAL A 7 -23.26 23.20 -42.50
C VAL A 7 -22.04 22.57 -41.86
N CYS A 8 -21.37 23.29 -40.98
CA CYS A 8 -20.37 22.72 -40.08
C CYS A 8 -21.09 21.95 -38.96
N THR A 9 -21.10 20.62 -39.05
CA THR A 9 -21.50 19.73 -37.97
C THR A 9 -20.37 19.72 -36.94
N LEU A 10 -20.53 20.42 -35.82
CA LEU A 10 -19.68 20.27 -34.64
C LEU A 10 -19.93 18.86 -34.06
N LEU A 11 -19.01 17.94 -34.33
CA LEU A 11 -18.87 16.71 -33.58
C LEU A 11 -18.46 17.11 -32.15
N ALA A 12 -19.40 17.08 -31.22
CA ALA A 12 -19.09 17.08 -29.81
C ALA A 12 -18.31 15.79 -29.51
N ALA A 13 -16.99 15.89 -29.48
CA ALA A 13 -16.15 14.85 -28.88
C ALA A 13 -16.54 14.80 -27.39
N GLY A 14 -17.37 13.83 -27.04
CA GLY A 14 -17.63 13.48 -25.64
C GLY A 14 -16.28 13.29 -24.99
N ALA A 15 -15.94 14.13 -24.00
CA ALA A 15 -14.82 13.90 -23.13
C ALA A 15 -15.05 12.54 -22.48
N ALA A 16 -14.35 11.50 -22.95
CA ALA A 16 -14.20 10.27 -22.23
C ALA A 16 -13.63 10.66 -20.87
N GLY A 17 -14.46 10.64 -19.84
CA GLY A 17 -14.02 10.91 -18.47
C GLY A 17 -12.89 9.94 -18.17
N TRP A 18 -11.74 10.46 -17.83
CA TRP A 18 -10.60 9.68 -17.39
C TRP A 18 -11.00 9.09 -16.04
N ALA A 19 -11.27 7.84 -16.04
CA ALA A 19 -11.61 7.11 -14.85
C ALA A 19 -10.36 6.62 -14.15
N ALA A 20 -10.46 6.44 -12.85
CA ALA A 20 -9.35 6.01 -12.03
C ALA A 20 -9.47 4.52 -11.75
N ASP A 21 -8.65 3.72 -12.41
CA ASP A 21 -8.39 2.34 -12.01
C ASP A 21 -7.52 2.32 -10.74
N TYR A 22 -7.78 1.36 -9.85
CA TYR A 22 -6.96 1.04 -8.68
C TYR A 22 -6.53 -0.43 -8.77
N LEU A 23 -5.53 -0.71 -9.60
CA LEU A 23 -5.21 -2.07 -10.07
C LEU A 23 -4.24 -2.84 -9.15
N ARG A 24 -3.80 -2.24 -8.06
CA ARG A 24 -2.82 -2.78 -7.11
C ARG A 24 -2.91 -2.03 -5.79
N GLU A 25 -2.34 -2.58 -4.73
CA GLU A 25 -2.21 -1.84 -3.48
C GLU A 25 -1.19 -0.71 -3.64
N GLY A 26 -1.65 0.54 -3.39
CA GLY A 26 -0.90 1.73 -3.78
C GLY A 26 -0.92 1.91 -5.30
N PRO A 27 -1.64 2.89 -5.85
CA PRO A 27 -2.08 2.92 -7.25
C PRO A 27 -0.95 2.99 -8.28
N ASP A 28 0.31 3.16 -7.87
CA ASP A 28 1.46 3.20 -8.78
C ASP A 28 2.64 2.34 -8.29
N ASN A 29 3.58 2.05 -9.20
CA ASN A 29 4.76 1.23 -8.93
C ASN A 29 5.73 1.87 -7.92
N GLY A 30 5.74 3.18 -7.82
CA GLY A 30 6.55 3.91 -6.83
C GLY A 30 5.99 3.83 -5.41
N GLY A 31 4.78 3.31 -5.23
CA GLY A 31 4.12 3.23 -3.92
C GLY A 31 3.68 4.58 -3.38
N THR A 32 3.43 5.58 -4.26
CA THR A 32 3.15 6.96 -3.83
C THR A 32 1.76 7.14 -3.21
N GLY A 33 0.84 6.19 -3.38
CA GLY A 33 -0.53 6.33 -2.93
C GLY A 33 -1.33 7.40 -3.69
N TRP A 34 -0.81 7.94 -4.78
CA TRP A 34 -1.46 9.01 -5.53
C TRP A 34 -2.34 8.46 -6.66
N VAL A 35 -3.64 8.58 -6.51
CA VAL A 35 -4.66 8.24 -7.54
C VAL A 35 -4.78 9.40 -8.52
N ARG A 36 -3.89 9.43 -9.52
CA ARG A 36 -3.76 10.55 -10.47
C ARG A 36 -5.00 10.78 -11.33
N GLY A 37 -5.76 9.70 -11.60
CA GLY A 37 -6.97 9.73 -12.42
C GLY A 37 -8.22 10.18 -11.67
N GLU A 38 -8.23 10.24 -10.33
CA GLU A 38 -9.40 10.61 -9.56
C GLU A 38 -9.75 12.09 -9.77
N LYS A 39 -11.00 12.36 -10.15
CA LYS A 39 -11.50 13.72 -10.39
C LYS A 39 -12.91 13.97 -9.85
N ILE A 40 -13.59 12.92 -9.43
CA ILE A 40 -14.97 13.02 -8.92
C ILE A 40 -14.96 13.53 -7.49
N PHE A 41 -14.12 12.97 -6.62
CA PHE A 41 -13.88 13.56 -5.32
C PHE A 41 -13.16 14.89 -5.45
N THR A 42 -13.64 15.88 -4.73
CA THR A 42 -13.01 17.20 -4.59
C THR A 42 -13.08 17.63 -3.12
N PRO A 43 -12.21 18.52 -2.65
CA PRO A 43 -12.32 19.08 -1.29
C PRO A 43 -13.68 19.73 -1.01
N ALA A 44 -14.37 20.23 -2.06
CA ALA A 44 -15.69 20.86 -1.92
C ALA A 44 -16.83 19.84 -1.72
N ASN A 45 -16.78 18.67 -2.37
CA ASN A 45 -17.88 17.71 -2.37
C ASN A 45 -17.66 16.51 -1.44
N VAL A 46 -16.44 16.19 -1.00
CA VAL A 46 -16.13 15.02 -0.16
C VAL A 46 -16.90 15.02 1.15
N LYS A 47 -17.29 16.15 1.68
CA LYS A 47 -18.17 16.29 2.86
C LYS A 47 -19.55 15.64 2.68
N ASN A 48 -19.98 15.40 1.43
CA ASN A 48 -21.25 14.76 1.08
C ASN A 48 -21.10 13.23 0.93
N THR A 49 -19.94 12.68 1.26
CA THR A 49 -19.67 11.25 1.22
C THR A 49 -20.58 10.53 2.23
N ARG A 50 -21.15 9.41 1.80
CA ARG A 50 -22.01 8.54 2.61
C ARG A 50 -21.76 7.08 2.29
N LEU A 51 -22.19 6.19 3.15
CA LEU A 51 -22.23 4.74 2.86
C LEU A 51 -23.16 4.52 1.66
N LEU A 52 -22.62 3.95 0.59
CA LEU A 52 -23.39 3.57 -0.61
C LEU A 52 -23.90 2.15 -0.51
N TRP A 53 -23.00 1.24 -0.10
CA TRP A 53 -23.34 -0.15 0.15
C TRP A 53 -22.31 -0.80 1.08
N LYS A 54 -22.69 -1.92 1.69
CA LYS A 54 -21.81 -2.84 2.39
C LYS A 54 -22.18 -4.27 2.06
N MET A 55 -21.19 -5.15 2.02
CA MET A 55 -21.38 -6.55 1.70
C MET A 55 -20.58 -7.45 2.63
N LYS A 56 -21.24 -8.39 3.27
CA LYS A 56 -20.62 -9.51 3.98
C LYS A 56 -20.21 -10.58 2.98
N LEU A 57 -18.92 -10.94 2.98
CA LEU A 57 -18.38 -12.01 2.14
C LEU A 57 -18.25 -13.31 2.92
N ASP A 58 -18.44 -14.43 2.22
CA ASP A 58 -18.25 -15.77 2.78
C ASP A 58 -16.76 -16.14 2.74
N THR A 59 -16.04 -15.66 3.74
CA THR A 59 -14.60 -15.86 3.93
C THR A 59 -14.28 -16.15 5.39
N THR A 60 -13.14 -16.76 5.64
CA THR A 60 -12.69 -17.12 6.98
C THR A 60 -11.45 -16.31 7.35
N ALA A 61 -11.52 -15.59 8.47
CA ALA A 61 -10.37 -14.89 9.01
C ALA A 61 -9.27 -15.86 9.47
N ARG A 62 -8.01 -15.48 9.30
CA ARG A 62 -6.84 -16.20 9.80
C ARG A 62 -6.00 -15.27 10.66
N ALA A 63 -5.84 -15.60 11.95
CA ALA A 63 -5.24 -14.72 12.95
C ALA A 63 -5.89 -13.31 12.90
N ARG A 64 -5.15 -12.24 12.61
CA ARG A 64 -5.68 -10.88 12.54
C ARG A 64 -6.05 -10.44 11.11
N HIS A 65 -5.89 -11.30 10.12
CA HIS A 65 -6.15 -10.99 8.72
C HIS A 65 -7.48 -11.55 8.26
N ASN A 66 -8.15 -10.86 7.35
CA ASN A 66 -9.33 -11.36 6.66
C ASN A 66 -9.36 -10.82 5.22
N LEU A 67 -9.98 -9.68 4.98
CA LEU A 67 -10.08 -9.07 3.65
C LEU A 67 -8.95 -8.07 3.41
N PHE A 68 -8.49 -7.98 2.17
CA PHE A 68 -7.53 -7.00 1.68
C PHE A 68 -8.23 -5.85 0.95
N PRO A 69 -7.52 -4.72 0.66
CA PRO A 69 -8.15 -3.58 0.00
C PRO A 69 -8.69 -3.98 -1.37
N PRO A 70 -9.92 -3.59 -1.72
CA PRO A 70 -10.48 -3.87 -3.03
C PRO A 70 -9.66 -3.27 -4.15
N LEU A 71 -9.40 -4.02 -5.21
CA LEU A 71 -8.85 -3.49 -6.46
C LEU A 71 -10.00 -3.08 -7.36
N ILE A 72 -9.93 -1.89 -7.96
CA ILE A 72 -11.06 -1.32 -8.70
C ILE A 72 -10.67 -1.21 -10.18
N VAL A 73 -11.49 -1.83 -11.02
CA VAL A 73 -11.42 -1.70 -12.48
C VAL A 73 -12.67 -0.97 -12.96
N GLU A 74 -12.50 0.16 -13.58
CA GLU A 74 -13.62 1.02 -13.94
C GLU A 74 -14.52 0.42 -15.01
N SER A 75 -13.96 -0.20 -16.04
CA SER A 75 -14.74 -0.67 -17.17
C SER A 75 -14.29 -2.05 -17.61
N VAL A 76 -14.94 -3.07 -17.06
CA VAL A 76 -14.72 -4.47 -17.41
C VAL A 76 -15.84 -4.91 -18.34
N ARG A 77 -15.48 -5.51 -19.49
CA ARG A 77 -16.43 -6.12 -20.40
C ARG A 77 -16.94 -7.46 -19.83
N THR A 78 -18.20 -7.51 -19.46
CA THR A 78 -18.87 -8.72 -18.98
C THR A 78 -19.93 -9.19 -19.99
N ALA A 79 -20.49 -10.38 -19.77
CA ALA A 79 -21.59 -10.90 -20.58
C ALA A 79 -22.85 -10.01 -20.51
N SER A 80 -23.02 -9.21 -19.44
CA SER A 80 -24.15 -8.29 -19.23
C SER A 80 -23.82 -6.82 -19.57
N GLY A 81 -22.72 -6.56 -20.30
CA GLY A 81 -22.25 -5.21 -20.62
C GLY A 81 -21.04 -4.78 -19.80
N ASN A 82 -20.63 -3.55 -19.95
CA ASN A 82 -19.50 -3.01 -19.18
C ASN A 82 -19.92 -2.72 -17.74
N LYS A 83 -19.07 -3.11 -16.80
CA LYS A 83 -19.26 -2.90 -15.36
C LYS A 83 -18.01 -2.35 -14.70
N GLN A 84 -18.18 -1.54 -13.67
CA GLN A 84 -17.11 -1.27 -12.71
C GLN A 84 -17.05 -2.45 -11.74
N ILE A 85 -15.89 -3.08 -11.62
CA ILE A 85 -15.71 -4.25 -10.75
C ILE A 85 -14.70 -3.94 -9.64
N ALA A 86 -15.11 -4.21 -8.40
CA ALA A 86 -14.24 -4.29 -7.23
C ALA A 86 -13.84 -5.76 -7.01
N VAL A 87 -12.55 -6.07 -7.09
CA VAL A 87 -12.02 -7.40 -6.77
C VAL A 87 -11.44 -7.38 -5.37
N VAL A 88 -11.93 -8.26 -4.51
CA VAL A 88 -11.51 -8.39 -3.11
C VAL A 88 -10.83 -9.73 -2.90
N ALA A 89 -9.67 -9.73 -2.28
CA ALA A 89 -8.98 -10.94 -1.86
C ALA A 89 -9.21 -11.19 -0.36
N GLY A 90 -9.42 -12.46 -0.01
CA GLY A 90 -9.49 -12.93 1.37
C GLY A 90 -8.28 -13.77 1.74
N VAL A 91 -7.89 -13.72 3.01
CA VAL A 91 -6.70 -14.44 3.52
C VAL A 91 -6.81 -15.96 3.39
N SER A 92 -8.03 -16.51 3.28
CA SER A 92 -8.29 -17.96 3.16
C SER A 92 -8.32 -18.45 1.71
N ASP A 93 -7.49 -17.88 0.84
CA ASP A 93 -7.38 -18.24 -0.58
C ASP A 93 -8.68 -18.01 -1.38
N ASP A 94 -9.37 -16.93 -1.03
CA ASP A 94 -10.64 -16.52 -1.65
C ASP A 94 -10.46 -15.25 -2.50
N LEU A 95 -11.21 -15.17 -3.60
CA LEU A 95 -11.39 -13.96 -4.41
C LEU A 95 -12.88 -13.71 -4.65
N PHE A 96 -13.25 -12.44 -4.67
CA PHE A 96 -14.62 -11.99 -4.89
C PHE A 96 -14.65 -10.87 -5.91
N GLY A 97 -15.48 -10.99 -6.95
CA GLY A 97 -15.79 -9.91 -7.88
C GLY A 97 -17.13 -9.30 -7.53
N ILE A 98 -17.15 -8.01 -7.27
CA ILE A 98 -18.32 -7.25 -6.84
C ILE A 98 -18.60 -6.15 -7.87
N ASP A 99 -19.84 -6.00 -8.28
CA ASP A 99 -20.29 -4.83 -9.01
C ASP A 99 -20.10 -3.59 -8.12
N ALA A 100 -19.14 -2.75 -8.44
CA ALA A 100 -18.75 -1.63 -7.59
C ALA A 100 -19.84 -0.53 -7.51
N ASP A 101 -20.77 -0.49 -8.48
CA ASP A 101 -21.87 0.47 -8.47
C ASP A 101 -22.99 0.08 -7.50
N THR A 102 -23.27 -1.21 -7.40
CA THR A 102 -24.44 -1.75 -6.65
C THR A 102 -24.07 -2.51 -5.39
N GLY A 103 -22.81 -2.94 -5.23
CA GLY A 103 -22.39 -3.85 -4.17
C GLY A 103 -22.85 -5.30 -4.41
N THR A 104 -23.30 -5.67 -5.61
CA THR A 104 -23.78 -7.02 -5.91
C THR A 104 -22.61 -7.96 -6.19
N LEU A 105 -22.56 -9.12 -5.55
CA LEU A 105 -21.58 -10.16 -5.83
C LEU A 105 -21.79 -10.71 -7.24
N LEU A 106 -20.76 -10.67 -8.08
CA LEU A 106 -20.79 -11.17 -9.45
C LEU A 106 -20.24 -12.59 -9.52
N TRP A 107 -19.12 -12.86 -8.86
CA TRP A 107 -18.47 -14.15 -8.83
C TRP A 107 -17.64 -14.35 -7.56
N THR A 108 -17.40 -15.59 -7.21
CA THR A 108 -16.50 -16.05 -6.15
C THR A 108 -15.56 -17.08 -6.69
N LYS A 109 -14.30 -17.04 -6.31
CA LYS A 109 -13.32 -18.06 -6.59
C LYS A 109 -12.60 -18.47 -5.33
N ARG A 110 -12.47 -19.78 -5.11
CA ARG A 110 -11.59 -20.36 -4.10
C ARG A 110 -10.46 -21.10 -4.80
N PHE A 111 -9.25 -20.85 -4.35
CA PHE A 111 -8.10 -21.56 -4.90
C PHE A 111 -8.07 -22.98 -4.35
N ASP A 112 -7.79 -23.95 -5.22
CA ASP A 112 -7.45 -25.30 -4.82
C ASP A 112 -6.01 -25.30 -4.31
N SER A 113 -5.83 -24.83 -3.08
CA SER A 113 -4.52 -24.79 -2.41
C SER A 113 -4.24 -26.17 -1.84
N SER A 114 -3.20 -26.82 -2.35
CA SER A 114 -2.78 -28.14 -1.92
C SER A 114 -1.90 -28.13 -0.67
N ALA A 115 -1.45 -26.95 -0.23
CA ALA A 115 -0.64 -26.81 0.97
C ALA A 115 -1.51 -26.69 2.21
N ASP A 116 -1.22 -27.46 3.24
CA ASP A 116 -1.67 -27.15 4.58
C ASP A 116 -1.08 -25.80 4.97
N PRO A 117 -1.89 -24.74 5.17
CA PRO A 117 -1.39 -23.44 5.56
C PRO A 117 -0.75 -23.44 6.96
N GLY A 118 -0.78 -24.55 7.65
CA GLY A 118 -0.27 -24.71 9.02
C GLY A 118 -1.09 -23.94 10.07
N PRO A 119 -0.59 -23.88 11.31
CA PRO A 119 -1.19 -23.09 12.36
C PRO A 119 -1.22 -21.61 11.97
N SER A 120 -2.36 -20.95 12.13
CA SER A 120 -2.49 -19.53 11.89
C SER A 120 -2.01 -18.73 13.11
N THR A 121 -0.97 -17.95 12.93
CA THR A 121 -0.48 -17.00 13.94
C THR A 121 -0.51 -15.57 13.39
N VAL A 122 -0.39 -14.57 14.24
CA VAL A 122 -0.34 -13.17 13.81
C VAL A 122 0.83 -12.88 12.87
N PHE A 123 1.93 -13.59 13.07
CA PHE A 123 3.11 -13.45 12.21
C PHE A 123 3.00 -14.26 10.92
N CYS A 124 2.43 -15.45 11.00
CA CYS A 124 2.28 -16.37 9.88
C CYS A 124 0.82 -16.79 9.74
N PRO A 125 -0.04 -15.94 9.16
CA PRO A 125 -1.47 -16.23 9.07
C PRO A 125 -1.79 -17.42 8.15
N GLY A 126 -0.88 -17.75 7.22
CA GLY A 126 -1.11 -18.74 6.17
C GLY A 126 -2.13 -18.25 5.12
N GLY A 127 -2.33 -19.02 4.08
CA GLY A 127 -3.23 -18.65 2.98
C GLY A 127 -2.69 -17.48 2.13
N GLN A 128 -3.58 -16.83 1.38
CA GLN A 128 -3.26 -15.66 0.58
C GLN A 128 -3.06 -14.45 1.49
N VAL A 129 -1.84 -13.93 1.56
CA VAL A 129 -1.50 -12.72 2.33
C VAL A 129 -1.02 -11.58 1.45
N ALA A 130 -0.71 -11.84 0.18
CA ALA A 130 -0.35 -10.83 -0.80
C ALA A 130 -1.59 -10.24 -1.47
N VAL A 131 -1.73 -8.93 -1.44
CA VAL A 131 -2.72 -8.25 -2.27
C VAL A 131 -2.43 -8.54 -3.73
N PRO A 132 -3.42 -8.96 -4.54
CA PRO A 132 -3.24 -9.22 -5.96
C PRO A 132 -2.84 -7.98 -6.77
N VAL A 133 -2.50 -8.19 -8.04
CA VAL A 133 -2.33 -7.12 -9.00
C VAL A 133 -3.14 -7.42 -10.26
N ILE A 134 -3.76 -6.38 -10.84
CA ILE A 134 -4.54 -6.47 -12.08
C ILE A 134 -3.76 -5.80 -13.22
N ALA A 135 -3.81 -6.40 -14.40
CA ALA A 135 -3.26 -5.81 -15.62
C ALA A 135 -4.32 -5.78 -16.74
N PRO A 136 -4.37 -4.70 -17.53
CA PRO A 136 -5.15 -4.68 -18.73
C PRO A 136 -4.57 -5.65 -19.77
N ASN A 137 -5.43 -6.32 -20.52
CA ASN A 137 -5.05 -7.15 -21.67
C ASN A 137 -4.96 -6.30 -22.95
N SER A 138 -4.47 -6.89 -24.02
CA SER A 138 -4.41 -6.25 -25.34
C SER A 138 -5.79 -5.84 -25.88
N THR A 139 -6.85 -6.53 -25.48
CA THR A 139 -8.23 -6.22 -25.83
C THR A 139 -8.82 -5.26 -24.77
N PRO A 140 -9.24 -4.05 -25.13
CA PRO A 140 -9.85 -3.09 -24.22
C PRO A 140 -11.06 -3.67 -23.46
N GLY A 141 -11.11 -3.41 -22.17
CA GLY A 141 -12.16 -3.93 -21.26
C GLY A 141 -11.89 -5.34 -20.73
N ASN A 142 -10.83 -6.01 -21.16
CA ASN A 142 -10.42 -7.30 -20.62
C ASN A 142 -9.22 -7.11 -19.68
N TYR A 143 -9.28 -7.76 -18.52
CA TYR A 143 -8.25 -7.63 -17.48
C TYR A 143 -7.92 -9.00 -16.89
N THR A 144 -6.64 -9.21 -16.60
CA THR A 144 -6.17 -10.39 -15.85
C THR A 144 -5.72 -9.96 -14.47
N LEU A 145 -6.26 -10.62 -13.47
CA LEU A 145 -5.81 -10.55 -12.08
C LEU A 145 -4.75 -11.62 -11.85
N TYR A 146 -3.66 -11.25 -11.21
CA TYR A 146 -2.62 -12.14 -10.75
C TYR A 146 -2.69 -12.23 -9.23
N ALA A 147 -2.90 -13.43 -8.69
CA ALA A 147 -3.03 -13.68 -7.27
C ALA A 147 -2.09 -14.81 -6.82
N LEU A 148 -1.52 -14.66 -5.63
CA LEU A 148 -0.64 -15.65 -5.03
C LEU A 148 -1.42 -16.42 -3.96
N ALA A 149 -1.67 -17.71 -4.20
CA ALA A 149 -2.29 -18.59 -3.20
C ALA A 149 -1.31 -19.00 -2.10
N GLY A 150 -1.81 -19.47 -0.97
CA GLY A 150 -1.02 -19.92 0.18
C GLY A 150 -0.04 -21.06 -0.11
N ASP A 151 -0.27 -21.83 -1.18
CA ASP A 151 0.65 -22.86 -1.66
C ASP A 151 1.78 -22.34 -2.57
N GLY A 152 1.87 -21.01 -2.73
CA GLY A 152 2.91 -20.35 -3.52
C GLY A 152 2.69 -20.35 -5.03
N ARG A 153 1.53 -20.83 -5.51
CA ARG A 153 1.18 -20.79 -6.92
C ARG A 153 0.61 -19.40 -7.30
N LEU A 154 1.06 -18.89 -8.43
CA LEU A 154 0.53 -17.69 -9.06
C LEU A 154 -0.65 -18.07 -9.96
N TRP A 155 -1.81 -17.57 -9.62
CA TRP A 155 -3.05 -17.75 -10.38
C TRP A 155 -3.27 -16.56 -11.32
N GLN A 156 -3.79 -16.84 -12.51
CA GLN A 156 -4.19 -15.86 -13.51
C GLN A 156 -5.71 -15.98 -13.71
N VAL A 157 -6.42 -14.94 -13.30
CA VAL A 157 -7.89 -14.96 -13.22
C VAL A 157 -8.47 -13.83 -14.08
N ASN A 158 -9.48 -14.13 -14.88
CA ASN A 158 -10.23 -13.13 -15.62
C ASN A 158 -11.11 -12.31 -14.66
N VAL A 159 -10.95 -11.00 -14.68
CA VAL A 159 -11.67 -10.08 -13.78
C VAL A 159 -13.19 -10.09 -14.05
N ALA A 160 -13.61 -10.39 -15.28
CA ALA A 160 -15.02 -10.34 -15.66
C ALA A 160 -15.90 -11.43 -15.01
N ASP A 161 -15.33 -12.63 -14.78
CA ASP A 161 -16.07 -13.81 -14.40
C ASP A 161 -15.39 -14.71 -13.35
N GLY A 162 -14.15 -14.42 -12.96
CA GLY A 162 -13.40 -15.22 -11.99
C GLY A 162 -12.79 -16.50 -12.56
N GLU A 163 -12.92 -16.76 -13.87
CA GLU A 163 -12.38 -17.96 -14.50
C GLU A 163 -10.86 -17.92 -14.68
N ASN A 164 -10.22 -19.09 -14.71
CA ASN A 164 -8.78 -19.16 -14.95
C ASN A 164 -8.45 -18.78 -16.38
N VAL A 165 -7.52 -17.86 -16.56
CA VAL A 165 -6.94 -17.51 -17.87
C VAL A 165 -5.89 -18.54 -18.30
N ALA A 166 -5.15 -19.09 -17.34
CA ALA A 166 -4.14 -20.11 -17.56
C ALA A 166 -4.01 -21.01 -16.29
N PRO A 167 -3.41 -22.20 -16.43
CA PRO A 167 -3.07 -23.01 -15.26
C PRO A 167 -2.15 -22.24 -14.29
N PRO A 168 -2.30 -22.44 -12.96
CA PRO A 168 -1.47 -21.76 -11.98
C PRO A 168 0.00 -22.19 -12.09
N ALA A 169 0.91 -21.23 -11.95
CA ALA A 169 2.36 -21.44 -12.06
C ALA A 169 3.05 -21.41 -10.70
N LYS A 170 4.12 -22.18 -10.51
CA LYS A 170 4.98 -22.08 -9.32
C LYS A 170 5.68 -20.72 -9.33
N PHE A 171 5.53 -19.98 -8.24
CA PHE A 171 6.17 -18.66 -8.10
C PHE A 171 6.99 -18.57 -6.81
N MET A 172 6.37 -18.74 -5.66
CA MET A 172 6.99 -18.61 -4.35
C MET A 172 6.90 -19.93 -3.58
N PRO A 173 7.71 -20.12 -2.55
CA PRO A 173 7.53 -21.24 -1.66
C PRO A 173 6.18 -21.18 -0.93
N PRO A 174 5.57 -22.35 -0.61
CA PRO A 174 4.31 -22.40 0.13
C PRO A 174 4.44 -21.83 1.54
N ALA A 175 3.33 -21.37 2.09
CA ALA A 175 3.21 -20.79 3.42
C ALA A 175 4.09 -19.53 3.65
N SER A 176 4.58 -18.88 2.60
CA SER A 176 5.31 -17.61 2.69
C SER A 176 4.40 -16.50 3.21
N LYS A 177 4.89 -15.64 4.09
CA LYS A 177 4.24 -14.36 4.34
C LYS A 177 4.69 -13.35 3.27
N ALA A 178 4.01 -13.36 2.14
CA ALA A 178 4.25 -12.45 1.03
C ALA A 178 3.56 -11.10 1.26
N TRP A 179 4.13 -10.04 0.68
CA TRP A 179 3.49 -8.73 0.59
C TRP A 179 2.87 -8.53 -0.80
N ALA A 180 2.19 -7.40 -1.02
CA ALA A 180 1.45 -7.13 -2.24
C ALA A 180 2.25 -7.46 -3.51
N LEU A 181 1.56 -8.00 -4.50
CA LEU A 181 2.14 -8.24 -5.82
C LEU A 181 2.24 -6.93 -6.59
N ASN A 182 3.41 -6.68 -7.18
CA ASN A 182 3.67 -5.52 -8.00
C ASN A 182 4.10 -5.95 -9.40
N LEU A 183 3.43 -5.41 -10.42
CA LEU A 183 3.69 -5.74 -11.82
C LEU A 183 4.40 -4.58 -12.53
N PHE A 184 5.54 -4.87 -13.12
CA PHE A 184 6.29 -3.92 -13.94
C PHE A 184 6.88 -4.60 -15.17
N GLN A 185 6.57 -4.09 -16.36
CA GLN A 185 7.08 -4.59 -17.66
C GLN A 185 6.98 -6.11 -17.83
N GLY A 186 5.83 -6.69 -17.47
CA GLY A 186 5.58 -8.13 -17.59
C GLY A 186 6.26 -9.00 -16.54
N VAL A 187 6.80 -8.41 -15.48
CA VAL A 187 7.39 -9.13 -14.36
C VAL A 187 6.61 -8.82 -13.08
N ILE A 188 6.21 -9.87 -12.36
CA ILE A 188 5.60 -9.76 -11.03
C ILE A 188 6.69 -9.83 -9.97
N TYR A 189 6.60 -8.93 -8.99
CA TYR A 189 7.51 -8.85 -7.85
C TYR A 189 6.73 -8.98 -6.54
N SER A 190 7.34 -9.61 -5.55
CA SER A 190 6.90 -9.61 -4.15
C SER A 190 8.09 -9.82 -3.22
N THR A 191 7.86 -9.71 -1.92
CA THR A 191 8.87 -9.93 -0.88
C THR A 191 8.28 -10.73 0.26
N THR A 192 9.12 -11.34 1.10
CA THR A 192 8.68 -12.12 2.26
C THR A 192 9.19 -11.56 3.57
N ALA A 193 8.40 -11.77 4.62
CA ALA A 193 8.73 -11.42 6.00
C ALA A 193 8.51 -12.61 6.95
N GLN A 194 9.08 -12.53 8.15
CA GLN A 194 8.84 -13.39 9.32
C GLN A 194 9.27 -14.87 9.20
N GLY A 195 9.97 -15.28 8.15
CA GLY A 195 10.43 -16.66 8.01
C GLY A 195 9.32 -17.72 8.02
N CYS A 196 8.08 -17.33 7.68
CA CYS A 196 6.97 -18.26 7.59
C CYS A 196 7.27 -19.37 6.59
N GLY A 197 6.85 -20.61 6.90
CA GLY A 197 7.20 -21.77 6.08
C GLY A 197 8.68 -22.18 6.16
N ASN A 198 9.43 -21.71 7.16
CA ASN A 198 10.89 -21.90 7.29
C ASN A 198 11.70 -21.37 6.09
N LEU A 199 11.22 -20.28 5.52
CA LEU A 199 11.80 -19.69 4.31
C LEU A 199 12.66 -18.49 4.65
N PRO A 200 13.82 -18.33 3.99
CA PRO A 200 14.60 -17.12 4.14
C PRO A 200 13.86 -15.92 3.54
N TYR A 201 14.02 -14.79 4.17
CA TYR A 201 13.51 -13.51 3.69
C TYR A 201 14.10 -13.18 2.32
N SER A 202 13.25 -12.90 1.33
CA SER A 202 13.71 -12.74 -0.04
C SER A 202 12.86 -11.76 -0.84
N PHE A 203 13.50 -11.14 -1.83
CA PHE A 203 12.82 -10.62 -3.00
C PHE A 203 12.51 -11.77 -3.95
N PHE A 204 11.33 -11.74 -4.55
CA PHE A 204 10.92 -12.68 -5.59
C PHE A 204 10.50 -11.95 -6.85
N SER A 205 10.79 -12.54 -8.00
CA SER A 205 10.28 -12.09 -9.30
C SER A 205 9.80 -13.27 -10.12
N TYR A 206 8.77 -13.02 -10.96
CA TYR A 206 8.24 -13.98 -11.93
C TYR A 206 8.03 -13.27 -13.28
N ASP A 207 8.77 -13.67 -14.30
CA ASP A 207 8.64 -13.16 -15.67
C ASP A 207 7.48 -13.86 -16.37
N LEU A 208 6.42 -13.14 -16.68
CA LEU A 208 5.19 -13.68 -17.26
C LEU A 208 5.40 -14.30 -18.66
N ALA A 209 6.36 -13.80 -19.42
CA ALA A 209 6.60 -14.27 -20.77
C ALA A 209 7.37 -15.60 -20.82
N SER A 210 8.38 -15.75 -19.97
CA SER A 210 9.23 -16.94 -19.95
C SER A 210 8.83 -17.96 -18.87
N GLY A 211 8.01 -17.58 -17.89
CA GLY A 211 7.71 -18.39 -16.71
C GLY A 211 8.88 -18.54 -15.73
N LYS A 212 9.95 -17.74 -15.91
CA LYS A 212 11.14 -17.83 -15.05
C LYS A 212 10.93 -17.10 -13.74
N SER A 213 11.18 -17.80 -12.63
CA SER A 213 11.23 -17.20 -11.28
C SER A 213 12.68 -16.92 -10.88
N SER A 214 12.88 -15.90 -10.07
CA SER A 214 14.15 -15.60 -9.40
C SER A 214 13.92 -15.11 -7.99
N ALA A 215 14.88 -15.37 -7.10
CA ALA A 215 14.88 -14.86 -5.74
C ALA A 215 16.24 -14.22 -5.42
N PHE A 216 16.23 -13.20 -4.55
CA PHE A 216 17.41 -12.57 -3.99
C PHE A 216 17.25 -12.43 -2.48
N LEU A 217 18.23 -12.98 -1.74
CA LEU A 217 18.26 -12.93 -0.28
C LEU A 217 19.21 -11.81 0.15
N PRO A 218 18.73 -10.73 0.78
CA PRO A 218 19.61 -9.68 1.28
C PRO A 218 20.36 -10.05 2.55
N ALA A 219 20.15 -11.24 3.11
CA ALA A 219 20.57 -11.68 4.44
C ALA A 219 20.38 -10.61 5.55
N GLY A 220 20.06 -11.02 6.75
CA GLY A 220 19.96 -10.10 7.89
C GLY A 220 18.60 -9.52 8.19
N GLY A 221 17.50 -9.95 7.56
CA GLY A 221 16.19 -9.54 8.08
C GLY A 221 15.00 -9.63 7.14
N GLY A 222 13.80 -9.56 7.72
CA GLY A 222 12.53 -9.58 7.01
C GLY A 222 12.32 -8.37 6.12
N LEU A 223 11.67 -8.58 4.99
CA LEU A 223 11.35 -7.52 4.02
C LEU A 223 9.91 -7.07 4.25
N TRP A 224 9.76 -5.89 4.86
CA TRP A 224 8.49 -5.40 5.37
C TRP A 224 7.86 -4.31 4.52
N GLY A 225 6.55 -4.37 4.38
CA GLY A 225 5.77 -3.28 3.80
C GLY A 225 4.59 -3.77 2.97
N ARG A 226 3.37 -3.39 3.38
CA ARG A 226 2.14 -3.93 2.81
C ARG A 226 1.91 -3.59 1.34
N ARG A 227 2.35 -2.43 0.83
CA ARG A 227 2.29 -2.11 -0.61
C ARG A 227 3.25 -2.95 -1.46
N GLY A 228 4.00 -3.88 -0.82
CA GLY A 228 5.03 -4.65 -1.50
C GLY A 228 6.24 -3.78 -1.89
N PRO A 229 7.15 -4.30 -2.71
CA PRO A 229 8.34 -3.55 -3.11
C PRO A 229 8.00 -2.38 -4.02
N ALA A 230 8.59 -1.20 -3.76
CA ALA A 230 8.50 -0.07 -4.66
C ALA A 230 9.39 -0.28 -5.89
N ILE A 231 8.91 0.10 -7.07
CA ILE A 231 9.63 -0.10 -8.34
C ILE A 231 9.83 1.25 -9.02
N ALA A 232 11.09 1.58 -9.28
CA ALA A 232 11.47 2.80 -9.99
C ALA A 232 11.24 2.67 -11.51
N PRO A 233 11.14 3.79 -12.25
CA PRO A 233 10.93 3.76 -13.69
C PRO A 233 12.01 3.00 -14.49
N ASP A 234 13.21 2.87 -13.95
CA ASP A 234 14.34 2.12 -14.53
C ASP A 234 14.31 0.61 -14.20
N GLY A 235 13.29 0.14 -13.49
CA GLY A 235 13.11 -1.25 -13.06
C GLY A 235 13.89 -1.65 -11.80
N THR A 236 14.51 -0.71 -11.10
CA THR A 236 15.10 -0.97 -9.77
C THR A 236 14.00 -1.13 -8.73
N VAL A 237 14.09 -2.18 -7.92
CA VAL A 237 13.09 -2.63 -6.94
C VAL A 237 13.63 -2.40 -5.54
N PHE A 238 12.87 -1.71 -4.69
CA PHE A 238 13.30 -1.28 -3.35
C PHE A 238 12.40 -1.89 -2.28
N MET A 239 13.02 -2.34 -1.17
CA MET A 239 12.27 -2.77 0.03
C MET A 239 13.09 -2.50 1.30
N GLY A 240 12.38 -2.19 2.39
CA GLY A 240 12.98 -2.08 3.72
C GLY A 240 13.20 -3.44 4.36
N THR A 241 14.25 -3.58 5.15
CA THR A 241 14.55 -4.78 5.95
C THR A 241 14.46 -4.49 7.44
N GLY A 242 14.12 -5.51 8.21
CA GLY A 242 14.07 -5.47 9.68
C GLY A 242 14.51 -6.81 10.29
N ASP A 243 14.39 -6.94 11.61
CA ASP A 243 14.61 -8.18 12.36
C ASP A 243 16.02 -8.79 12.22
N GLY A 244 17.04 -8.01 11.90
CA GLY A 244 18.39 -8.55 11.74
C GLY A 244 19.49 -7.49 11.79
N PRO A 245 20.75 -7.91 11.98
CA PRO A 245 21.89 -7.00 12.08
C PRO A 245 22.25 -6.38 10.73
N TYR A 246 22.85 -5.22 10.80
CA TYR A 246 23.54 -4.61 9.68
C TYR A 246 25.05 -4.89 9.80
N ASP A 247 25.55 -5.77 8.92
CA ASP A 247 26.95 -6.15 8.79
C ASP A 247 27.26 -6.46 7.33
N PRO A 248 27.48 -5.41 6.50
CA PRO A 248 27.66 -5.57 5.07
C PRO A 248 28.90 -6.37 4.68
N ASP A 249 29.93 -6.40 5.52
CA ASP A 249 31.16 -7.18 5.29
C ASP A 249 30.88 -8.70 5.31
N HIS A 250 29.82 -9.10 6.03
CA HIS A 250 29.32 -10.49 6.04
C HIS A 250 28.01 -10.65 5.25
N GLY A 251 27.67 -9.67 4.43
CA GLY A 251 26.47 -9.70 3.56
C GLY A 251 25.15 -9.52 4.29
N GLN A 252 25.15 -9.08 5.56
CA GLN A 252 23.95 -8.87 6.35
C GLN A 252 23.43 -7.43 6.18
N LEU A 253 22.26 -7.28 5.58
CA LEU A 253 21.63 -5.99 5.28
C LEU A 253 20.35 -5.78 6.08
N GLY A 254 20.38 -6.07 7.38
CA GLY A 254 19.27 -5.78 8.29
C GLY A 254 19.15 -4.31 8.60
N ASN A 255 17.92 -3.84 8.86
CA ASN A 255 17.61 -2.42 9.12
C ASN A 255 18.16 -1.47 8.05
N ALA A 256 18.00 -1.87 6.79
CA ALA A 256 18.41 -1.17 5.59
C ALA A 256 17.26 -1.03 4.59
N VAL A 257 17.42 -0.18 3.60
CA VAL A 257 16.63 -0.23 2.37
C VAL A 257 17.50 -0.86 1.31
N VAL A 258 17.06 -1.98 0.76
CA VAL A 258 17.79 -2.76 -0.24
C VAL A 258 17.17 -2.54 -1.61
N ALA A 259 18.02 -2.33 -2.60
CA ALA A 259 17.66 -2.19 -4.01
C ALA A 259 18.15 -3.41 -4.80
N VAL A 260 17.26 -4.01 -5.59
CA VAL A 260 17.60 -5.10 -6.51
C VAL A 260 17.14 -4.79 -7.92
N LYS A 261 17.75 -5.44 -8.91
CA LYS A 261 17.39 -5.28 -10.31
C LYS A 261 17.54 -6.60 -11.06
N LEU A 262 16.68 -6.84 -12.06
CA LEU A 262 16.84 -7.98 -12.94
C LEU A 262 18.01 -7.74 -13.92
N ASN A 263 18.88 -8.76 -14.05
CA ASN A 263 19.86 -8.79 -15.12
C ASN A 263 19.23 -9.30 -16.45
N ALA A 264 20.01 -9.36 -17.52
CA ALA A 264 19.58 -9.85 -18.82
C ALA A 264 19.05 -11.29 -18.79
N ASN A 265 19.50 -12.10 -17.83
CA ASN A 265 19.08 -13.49 -17.65
C ASN A 265 17.82 -13.61 -16.78
N LYS A 266 17.14 -12.52 -16.45
CA LYS A 266 15.98 -12.49 -15.54
C LYS A 266 16.31 -12.97 -14.13
N GLU A 267 17.50 -12.69 -13.62
CA GLU A 267 17.92 -12.99 -12.25
C GLU A 267 18.00 -11.69 -11.47
N LEU A 268 17.45 -11.70 -10.24
CA LEU A 268 17.57 -10.59 -9.31
C LEU A 268 19.01 -10.48 -8.79
N LYS A 269 19.57 -9.27 -8.86
CA LYS A 269 20.90 -8.94 -8.35
C LYS A 269 20.81 -7.68 -7.49
N LEU A 270 21.70 -7.58 -6.49
CA LEU A 270 21.85 -6.39 -5.69
C LEU A 270 22.24 -5.21 -6.60
N ALA A 271 21.47 -4.12 -6.51
CA ALA A 271 21.74 -2.87 -7.22
C ALA A 271 22.28 -1.78 -6.30
N GLY A 272 22.03 -1.88 -4.99
CA GLY A 272 22.50 -0.96 -3.97
C GLY A 272 21.77 -1.15 -2.65
N TYR A 273 22.19 -0.42 -1.63
CA TYR A 273 21.50 -0.39 -0.35
C TYR A 273 21.80 0.91 0.40
N TYR A 274 20.96 1.23 1.36
CA TYR A 274 21.16 2.30 2.32
C TYR A 274 20.78 1.78 3.71
N ALA A 275 21.66 1.95 4.69
CA ALA A 275 21.37 1.67 6.10
C ALA A 275 21.69 2.91 6.93
N PRO A 276 20.79 3.39 7.79
CA PRO A 276 21.10 4.53 8.66
C PRO A 276 22.24 4.19 9.63
N LYS A 277 23.05 5.16 10.02
CA LYS A 277 24.20 4.94 10.93
C LYS A 277 23.82 4.28 12.25
N ASN A 278 22.56 4.37 12.65
CA ASN A 278 22.01 3.70 13.84
C ASN A 278 21.28 2.37 13.53
N ALA A 279 21.53 1.74 12.37
CA ALA A 279 20.85 0.51 11.96
C ALA A 279 20.91 -0.60 13.03
N ASN A 280 22.09 -0.85 13.60
CA ASN A 280 22.24 -1.87 14.66
C ASN A 280 21.57 -1.47 15.99
N TYR A 281 21.51 -0.19 16.32
CA TYR A 281 20.71 0.29 17.44
C TYR A 281 19.22 0.02 17.18
N ASN A 282 18.74 0.30 15.97
CA ASN A 282 17.37 0.03 15.57
C ASN A 282 17.04 -1.47 15.65
N TRP A 283 17.93 -2.34 15.17
CA TRP A 283 17.77 -3.79 15.30
C TRP A 283 17.62 -4.24 16.76
N MET A 284 18.56 -3.84 17.64
CA MET A 284 18.52 -4.22 19.05
C MET A 284 17.26 -3.76 19.80
N ARG A 285 16.54 -2.79 19.24
CA ARG A 285 15.30 -2.24 19.81
C ARG A 285 14.05 -2.55 18.98
N ASP A 286 14.18 -3.39 17.95
CA ASP A 286 13.11 -3.74 17.03
C ASP A 286 12.46 -2.48 16.39
N LEU A 287 13.28 -1.51 15.98
CA LEU A 287 12.85 -0.26 15.33
C LEU A 287 12.98 -0.35 13.81
N ASP A 288 12.51 -1.42 13.23
CA ASP A 288 12.68 -1.78 11.83
C ASP A 288 12.10 -0.78 10.84
N PHE A 289 12.55 -0.89 9.59
CA PHE A 289 11.78 -0.41 8.45
C PHE A 289 10.55 -1.30 8.29
N SER A 290 9.41 -0.84 8.79
CA SER A 290 8.16 -1.60 8.86
C SER A 290 7.18 -1.30 7.73
N VAL A 291 7.58 -0.44 6.77
CA VAL A 291 6.73 -0.02 5.64
C VAL A 291 7.48 -0.08 4.33
N SER A 292 6.74 -0.26 3.24
CA SER A 292 7.28 -0.16 1.89
C SER A 292 7.93 1.21 1.69
N PRO A 293 9.17 1.28 1.19
CA PRO A 293 9.73 2.55 0.75
C PRO A 293 8.88 3.10 -0.40
N MET A 294 9.01 4.39 -0.65
CA MET A 294 8.31 5.06 -1.73
C MET A 294 9.33 5.71 -2.66
N VAL A 295 9.18 5.51 -3.97
CA VAL A 295 10.04 6.11 -4.99
C VAL A 295 9.25 7.10 -5.83
N PHE A 296 9.83 8.25 -6.11
CA PHE A 296 9.22 9.30 -6.92
C PHE A 296 10.28 10.22 -7.53
N ASP A 297 9.90 10.89 -8.61
CA ASP A 297 10.73 11.87 -9.27
C ASP A 297 10.16 13.27 -9.02
N TYR A 298 11.02 14.23 -8.72
CA TYR A 298 10.63 15.61 -8.47
C TYR A 298 11.72 16.59 -8.92
N LYS A 299 11.35 17.53 -9.81
CA LYS A 299 12.24 18.57 -10.38
C LYS A 299 13.53 18.01 -10.96
N GLY A 300 13.42 16.91 -11.72
CA GLY A 300 14.55 16.26 -12.38
C GLY A 300 15.50 15.51 -11.45
N ARG A 301 15.13 15.32 -10.18
CA ARG A 301 15.83 14.46 -9.22
C ARG A 301 15.00 13.22 -8.89
N HIS A 302 15.70 12.15 -8.54
CA HIS A 302 15.12 10.84 -8.29
C HIS A 302 15.25 10.48 -6.81
N TRP A 303 14.12 10.17 -6.16
CA TRP A 303 14.06 10.02 -4.70
C TRP A 303 13.60 8.64 -4.28
N VAL A 304 14.17 8.16 -3.18
CA VAL A 304 13.64 7.08 -2.33
C VAL A 304 13.42 7.66 -0.94
N ILE A 305 12.22 7.47 -0.41
CA ILE A 305 11.90 7.82 0.97
C ILE A 305 11.51 6.58 1.74
N SER A 306 12.02 6.44 2.95
CA SER A 306 11.76 5.32 3.84
C SER A 306 11.46 5.80 5.26
N THR A 307 10.83 4.93 6.03
CA THR A 307 10.48 5.16 7.43
C THR A 307 10.20 3.82 8.11
N GLY A 308 9.96 3.84 9.40
CA GLY A 308 9.60 2.66 10.16
C GLY A 308 9.23 3.00 11.61
N LYS A 309 9.45 2.04 12.50
CA LYS A 309 9.11 2.15 13.93
C LYS A 309 9.90 3.26 14.64
N GLU A 310 11.10 3.66 14.14
CA GLU A 310 11.83 4.82 14.63
C GLU A 310 11.05 6.13 14.46
N CYS A 311 10.10 6.18 13.52
CA CYS A 311 9.25 7.34 13.29
C CYS A 311 9.97 8.60 12.78
N ARG A 312 10.86 8.42 11.78
CA ARG A 312 11.53 9.47 11.02
C ARG A 312 11.34 9.24 9.53
N LEU A 313 11.33 10.28 8.76
CA LEU A 313 11.48 10.18 7.31
C LEU A 313 12.96 10.26 6.94
N LEU A 314 13.41 9.33 6.12
CA LEU A 314 14.74 9.24 5.57
C LEU A 314 14.63 9.33 4.04
N LEU A 315 15.08 10.46 3.48
CA LEU A 315 15.05 10.72 2.05
C LEU A 315 16.44 10.53 1.47
N SER A 316 16.57 9.67 0.47
CA SER A 316 17.82 9.39 -0.23
C SER A 316 17.72 9.76 -1.71
N ASP A 317 18.79 10.28 -2.27
CA ASP A 317 18.96 10.45 -3.70
C ASP A 317 19.17 9.06 -4.34
N ARG A 318 18.30 8.69 -5.30
CA ARG A 318 18.34 7.37 -5.94
C ARG A 318 19.54 7.20 -6.84
N ASP A 319 20.07 8.30 -7.41
CA ASP A 319 21.23 8.24 -8.29
C ASP A 319 22.54 8.06 -7.51
N ARG A 320 22.52 8.34 -6.20
CA ARG A 320 23.62 8.13 -5.25
C ARG A 320 23.11 7.43 -3.99
N PHE A 321 22.39 6.33 -4.17
CA PHE A 321 21.65 5.65 -3.13
C PHE A 321 22.57 5.17 -1.99
N GLY A 322 22.37 5.76 -0.80
CA GLY A 322 23.18 5.49 0.39
C GLY A 322 24.50 6.29 0.45
N GLY A 323 24.85 7.08 -0.57
CA GLY A 323 26.14 7.74 -0.66
C GLY A 323 27.29 6.77 -0.92
N ASP A 324 28.53 7.21 -0.67
CA ASP A 324 29.72 6.39 -0.90
C ASP A 324 29.95 5.35 0.22
N ASP A 325 29.35 5.58 1.39
CA ASP A 325 29.48 4.73 2.58
C ASP A 325 28.22 3.86 2.83
N HIS A 326 27.23 3.93 1.97
CA HIS A 326 25.91 3.30 2.09
C HIS A 326 25.15 3.67 3.38
N THR A 327 25.57 4.74 4.09
CA THR A 327 24.96 5.17 5.36
C THR A 327 24.48 6.62 5.33
N THR A 328 24.60 7.30 4.17
CA THR A 328 24.28 8.72 4.03
C THR A 328 22.97 8.91 3.31
N GLU A 329 21.97 9.43 4.02
CA GLU A 329 20.74 9.97 3.48
C GLU A 329 20.87 11.46 3.12
N THR A 330 20.05 11.94 2.17
CA THR A 330 20.01 13.37 1.82
C THR A 330 19.32 14.20 2.89
N VAL A 331 18.22 13.66 3.48
CA VAL A 331 17.48 14.32 4.56
C VAL A 331 17.04 13.27 5.59
N ARG A 332 17.30 13.57 6.87
CA ARG A 332 16.72 12.89 8.02
C ARG A 332 15.88 13.88 8.80
N THR A 333 14.60 13.59 9.02
CA THR A 333 13.76 14.45 9.86
C THR A 333 14.09 14.23 11.35
N PRO A 334 13.76 15.18 12.23
CA PRO A 334 13.57 14.89 13.65
C PRO A 334 12.53 13.79 13.87
N LEU A 335 12.42 13.28 15.09
CA LEU A 335 11.35 12.36 15.47
C LEU A 335 9.98 13.00 15.25
N VAL A 336 9.08 12.28 14.60
CA VAL A 336 7.68 12.69 14.44
C VAL A 336 6.81 12.08 15.55
N CYS A 337 7.13 10.85 15.94
CA CYS A 337 6.51 10.15 17.06
C CYS A 337 7.55 9.27 17.76
N ASN A 338 7.12 8.43 18.71
CA ASN A 338 7.95 7.41 19.38
C ASN A 338 9.18 7.95 20.09
N ASP A 339 9.02 8.99 20.93
CA ASP A 339 10.12 9.59 21.75
C ASP A 339 10.86 8.56 22.59
N GLU A 340 10.20 7.49 23.03
CA GLU A 340 10.78 6.46 23.87
C GLU A 340 11.64 5.46 23.09
N GLN A 341 11.62 5.54 21.75
CA GLN A 341 12.29 4.59 20.87
C GLN A 341 11.93 3.14 21.26
N SER A 342 10.64 2.91 21.39
CA SER A 342 10.04 1.62 21.77
C SER A 342 9.30 1.03 20.59
N GLN A 343 9.40 -0.26 20.40
CA GLN A 343 8.66 -1.01 19.39
C GLN A 343 7.16 -1.16 19.68
N THR A 344 6.71 -0.82 20.88
CA THR A 344 5.36 -1.12 21.36
C THR A 344 4.30 -0.26 20.71
N ALA A 345 3.65 -0.76 19.67
CA ALA A 345 2.52 -0.12 18.99
C ALA A 345 2.73 1.38 18.68
N LYS A 346 3.95 1.74 18.27
CA LYS A 346 4.36 3.10 17.93
C LYS A 346 5.17 3.10 16.64
N GLY A 347 5.26 4.26 15.99
CA GLY A 347 5.99 4.41 14.74
C GLY A 347 5.09 4.33 13.51
N VAL A 348 5.66 4.09 12.36
CA VAL A 348 4.92 3.98 11.09
C VAL A 348 4.76 2.51 10.72
N TRP A 349 3.52 2.10 10.49
CA TRP A 349 3.17 0.70 10.21
C TRP A 349 2.39 0.52 8.90
N GLY A 350 1.69 1.57 8.48
CA GLY A 350 0.89 1.58 7.27
C GLY A 350 1.70 1.91 6.01
N ALA A 351 1.26 2.92 5.27
CA ALA A 351 1.96 3.34 4.06
C ALA A 351 2.00 4.88 3.92
N LEU A 352 3.15 5.38 3.49
CA LEU A 352 3.35 6.80 3.15
C LEU A 352 2.50 7.20 1.94
N GLY A 353 2.28 8.50 1.79
CA GLY A 353 1.71 9.09 0.59
C GLY A 353 2.58 10.21 0.02
N ALA A 354 2.55 10.41 -1.29
CA ALA A 354 3.18 11.53 -1.95
C ALA A 354 2.30 12.11 -3.05
N TRP A 355 2.33 13.41 -3.20
CA TRP A 355 1.52 14.13 -4.16
C TRP A 355 2.19 15.43 -4.57
N VAL A 356 2.09 15.80 -5.85
CA VAL A 356 2.47 17.12 -6.34
C VAL A 356 1.19 17.94 -6.52
N ASP A 357 1.10 19.05 -5.79
CA ASP A 357 -0.05 19.93 -5.88
C ASP A 357 -0.08 20.74 -7.19
N PRO A 358 -1.20 21.40 -7.53
CA PRO A 358 -1.27 22.23 -8.74
C PRO A 358 -0.28 23.39 -8.79
N ALA A 359 0.28 23.81 -7.64
CA ALA A 359 1.32 24.82 -7.57
C ALA A 359 2.74 24.23 -7.77
N GLY A 360 2.85 22.91 -7.96
CA GLY A 360 4.11 22.21 -8.17
C GLY A 360 4.87 21.91 -6.88
N THR A 361 4.23 21.94 -5.71
CA THR A 361 4.84 21.56 -4.43
C THR A 361 4.74 20.06 -4.25
N GLN A 362 5.85 19.41 -3.92
CA GLN A 362 5.85 18.00 -3.53
C GLN A 362 5.50 17.87 -2.05
N TRP A 363 4.44 17.10 -1.78
CA TRP A 363 3.98 16.75 -0.46
C TRP A 363 4.30 15.30 -0.13
N ILE A 364 4.59 15.04 1.16
CA ILE A 364 4.77 13.71 1.74
C ILE A 364 3.85 13.61 2.95
N TYR A 365 3.07 12.52 3.03
CA TYR A 365 2.14 12.23 4.12
C TYR A 365 2.59 11.00 4.86
N MET A 366 2.65 11.11 6.18
CA MET A 366 3.16 10.10 7.09
C MET A 366 2.11 9.77 8.15
N PRO A 367 1.25 8.76 7.94
CA PRO A 367 0.45 8.20 9.01
C PRO A 367 1.36 7.54 10.04
N PHE A 368 1.02 7.66 11.33
CA PHE A 368 1.79 7.04 12.39
C PHE A 368 0.91 6.60 13.57
N TRP A 369 1.44 5.69 14.38
CA TRP A 369 0.83 5.16 15.60
C TRP A 369 1.50 5.74 16.83
N GLY A 370 0.73 5.83 17.92
CA GLY A 370 1.19 6.33 19.20
C GLY A 370 1.26 7.85 19.28
N PRO A 371 1.77 8.38 20.40
CA PRO A 371 1.80 9.82 20.64
C PRO A 371 2.77 10.53 19.69
N VAL A 372 2.35 11.72 19.24
CA VAL A 372 3.26 12.62 18.53
C VAL A 372 4.43 12.99 19.43
N SER A 373 5.64 13.13 18.87
CA SER A 373 6.83 13.54 19.61
C SER A 373 6.62 14.90 20.28
N ARG A 374 7.14 15.03 21.50
CA ARG A 374 7.12 16.30 22.26
C ARG A 374 7.84 17.43 21.54
N THR A 375 8.81 17.09 20.71
CA THR A 375 9.63 18.07 19.94
C THR A 375 9.13 18.30 18.52
N PHE A 376 8.17 17.51 18.05
CA PHE A 376 7.60 17.72 16.72
C PHE A 376 6.55 18.82 16.74
N HIS A 377 6.71 19.79 15.85
CA HIS A 377 5.77 20.87 15.61
C HIS A 377 5.57 21.11 14.12
N ALA A 378 4.34 21.41 13.74
CA ALA A 378 3.97 21.84 12.41
C ALA A 378 3.30 23.22 12.45
N PRO A 379 3.37 24.01 11.37
CA PRO A 379 2.70 25.33 11.31
C PRO A 379 1.18 25.26 11.54
N ILE A 380 0.56 24.13 11.17
CA ILE A 380 -0.87 23.86 11.40
C ILE A 380 -0.99 22.60 12.23
N GLU A 381 -1.61 22.66 13.40
CA GLU A 381 -1.85 21.50 14.26
C GLU A 381 -3.32 21.46 14.70
N TYR A 382 -3.95 20.28 14.55
CA TYR A 382 -5.31 20.03 15.01
C TYR A 382 -5.32 19.26 16.36
N GLY A 383 -4.40 19.60 17.23
CA GLY A 383 -4.21 19.04 18.57
C GLY A 383 -2.88 18.32 18.73
N ARG A 384 -2.74 17.61 19.87
CA ARG A 384 -1.56 16.80 20.20
C ARG A 384 -1.97 15.32 20.26
N PRO A 385 -1.91 14.59 19.13
CA PRO A 385 -2.32 13.20 19.05
C PRO A 385 -1.61 12.31 20.07
N ARG A 386 -2.34 11.36 20.66
CA ARG A 386 -1.81 10.39 21.62
C ARG A 386 -1.82 8.95 21.10
N GLU A 387 -2.67 8.65 20.11
CA GLU A 387 -2.87 7.29 19.62
C GLU A 387 -2.44 7.15 18.16
N GLY A 388 -2.17 8.24 17.47
CA GLY A 388 -1.74 8.31 16.09
C GLY A 388 -2.32 9.51 15.36
N ALA A 389 -1.78 9.80 14.20
CA ALA A 389 -2.20 10.90 13.32
C ALA A 389 -1.56 10.77 11.94
N VAL A 390 -1.87 11.72 11.07
CA VAL A 390 -1.12 11.98 9.84
C VAL A 390 -0.33 13.26 9.99
N ALA A 391 0.98 13.20 9.75
CA ALA A 391 1.84 14.37 9.61
C ALA A 391 2.16 14.61 8.13
N ALA A 392 2.12 15.86 7.68
CA ALA A 392 2.49 16.22 6.32
C ALA A 392 3.74 17.08 6.26
N PHE A 393 4.50 16.87 5.20
CA PHE A 393 5.74 17.57 4.93
C PHE A 393 5.74 18.13 3.52
N ARG A 394 6.39 19.27 3.33
CA ARG A 394 6.72 19.80 2.01
C ARG A 394 8.19 19.55 1.70
N LEU A 395 8.44 18.92 0.57
CA LEU A 395 9.78 18.80 0.03
C LEU A 395 10.15 20.12 -0.64
N THR A 396 11.22 20.73 -0.21
CA THR A 396 11.78 21.91 -0.87
C THR A 396 13.21 21.65 -1.32
N ASP A 397 13.55 22.17 -2.48
CA ASP A 397 14.91 22.20 -3.02
C ASP A 397 15.22 23.66 -3.34
N ALA A 398 16.01 24.29 -2.49
CA ALA A 398 16.43 25.67 -2.63
C ALA A 398 17.95 25.71 -2.77
N ASN A 399 18.43 26.09 -3.95
CA ASN A 399 19.88 26.19 -4.26
C ASN A 399 20.65 24.89 -3.98
N GLY A 400 20.05 23.73 -4.29
CA GLY A 400 20.61 22.40 -4.06
C GLY A 400 20.50 21.91 -2.62
N LYS A 401 19.98 22.70 -1.68
CA LYS A 401 19.66 22.27 -0.33
C LYS A 401 18.25 21.72 -0.26
N VAL A 402 18.16 20.40 -0.10
CA VAL A 402 16.87 19.68 0.02
C VAL A 402 16.46 19.60 1.48
N THR A 403 15.20 19.87 1.77
CA THR A 403 14.62 19.74 3.11
C THR A 403 13.20 19.18 3.06
N LEU A 404 12.82 18.45 4.12
CA LEU A 404 11.45 18.03 4.41
C LEU A 404 10.94 18.90 5.57
N ASN A 405 10.08 19.86 5.26
CA ASN A 405 9.57 20.82 6.23
C ASN A 405 8.18 20.38 6.71
N PRO A 406 7.95 20.21 8.02
CA PRO A 406 6.61 19.98 8.55
C PRO A 406 5.62 21.04 8.05
N ALA A 407 4.41 20.62 7.68
CA ALA A 407 3.39 21.52 7.18
C ALA A 407 2.13 21.50 8.04
N TRP A 408 1.63 20.30 8.35
CA TRP A 408 0.49 20.14 9.22
C TRP A 408 0.48 18.79 9.95
N LEU A 409 -0.29 18.75 11.04
CA LEU A 409 -0.56 17.57 11.86
C LEU A 409 -2.08 17.44 12.04
N SER A 410 -2.64 16.26 11.72
CA SER A 410 -4.08 16.00 11.83
C SER A 410 -4.55 15.86 13.28
N THR A 411 -5.85 15.68 13.46
CA THR A 411 -6.48 15.25 14.71
C THR A 411 -5.99 13.86 15.13
N ASN A 412 -6.30 13.47 16.39
CA ASN A 412 -5.99 12.14 16.91
C ASN A 412 -6.77 11.05 16.15
N MET A 413 -6.07 9.97 15.81
CA MET A 413 -6.60 8.78 15.15
C MET A 413 -6.03 7.54 15.83
N VAL A 414 -6.88 6.57 16.18
CA VAL A 414 -6.39 5.31 16.78
C VAL A 414 -5.67 4.50 15.72
N ASN A 415 -4.33 4.49 15.77
CA ASN A 415 -3.46 3.79 14.82
C ASN A 415 -3.77 4.19 13.36
N ALA A 416 -3.38 5.39 12.98
CA ALA A 416 -3.50 5.86 11.60
C ALA A 416 -2.60 5.02 10.67
N GLU A 417 -3.19 4.49 9.60
CA GLU A 417 -2.53 3.47 8.78
C GLU A 417 -1.95 4.03 7.48
N GLU A 418 -2.78 4.34 6.53
CA GLU A 418 -2.38 4.57 5.15
C GLU A 418 -2.73 5.98 4.71
N ALA A 419 -1.95 6.52 3.77
CA ALA A 419 -2.30 7.74 3.05
C ALA A 419 -2.49 7.45 1.56
N VAL A 420 -3.73 7.66 1.07
CA VAL A 420 -4.09 7.61 -0.35
C VAL A 420 -4.54 9.00 -0.78
N ILE A 421 -3.89 9.54 -1.80
CA ILE A 421 -4.15 10.91 -2.24
C ILE A 421 -4.98 10.91 -3.51
N ALA A 422 -6.12 11.61 -3.48
CA ALA A 422 -7.04 11.73 -4.60
C ALA A 422 -7.49 13.19 -4.73
N ASN A 423 -7.11 13.84 -5.82
CA ASN A 423 -7.54 15.18 -6.20
C ASN A 423 -7.51 16.23 -5.05
N GLY A 424 -6.37 16.32 -4.34
CA GLY A 424 -6.18 17.28 -3.24
C GLY A 424 -6.79 16.86 -1.89
N ILE A 425 -7.17 15.59 -1.76
CA ILE A 425 -7.66 15.00 -0.52
C ILE A 425 -6.72 13.87 -0.11
N VAL A 426 -6.38 13.79 1.17
CA VAL A 426 -5.73 12.63 1.77
C VAL A 426 -6.80 11.76 2.41
N PHE A 427 -7.05 10.59 1.84
CA PHE A 427 -7.81 9.54 2.49
C PHE A 427 -6.90 8.71 3.39
N THR A 428 -7.35 8.47 4.60
CA THR A 428 -6.66 7.65 5.59
C THR A 428 -7.69 6.94 6.47
N TYR A 429 -7.26 6.07 7.35
CA TYR A 429 -8.15 5.48 8.34
C TYR A 429 -7.45 5.23 9.67
N ALA A 430 -8.21 5.32 10.73
CA ALA A 430 -7.87 4.76 12.04
C ALA A 430 -8.28 3.30 12.04
N SER A 431 -7.36 2.38 12.34
CA SER A 431 -7.64 0.93 12.31
C SER A 431 -8.61 0.48 13.39
N GLY A 432 -8.77 1.27 14.45
CA GLY A 432 -9.54 0.92 15.62
C GLY A 432 -8.84 -0.09 16.54
N GLU A 433 -7.74 -0.69 16.11
CA GLU A 433 -6.98 -1.63 16.93
C GLU A 433 -6.19 -0.89 18.01
N ARG A 434 -6.47 -1.20 19.26
CA ARG A 434 -5.65 -0.76 20.40
C ARG A 434 -4.65 -1.84 20.74
N LEU A 435 -3.60 -1.93 19.95
CA LEU A 435 -2.49 -2.84 20.18
C LEU A 435 -1.60 -2.24 21.27
N LEU A 436 -1.90 -2.54 22.51
CA LEU A 436 -0.90 -2.41 23.56
C LEU A 436 0.02 -3.62 23.42
N ARG A 437 1.17 -3.45 22.83
CA ARG A 437 2.21 -4.46 22.89
C ARG A 437 2.81 -4.44 24.30
N THR A 438 2.29 -5.31 25.15
CA THR A 438 3.00 -5.90 26.26
C THR A 438 3.84 -7.06 25.71
N ASP A 439 4.72 -7.67 26.48
CA ASP A 439 5.52 -8.83 26.05
C ASP A 439 4.69 -9.99 25.45
N HIS A 440 3.36 -9.95 25.63
CA HIS A 440 2.38 -10.92 25.15
C HIS A 440 1.38 -10.34 24.12
N ALA A 441 1.55 -9.12 23.64
CA ALA A 441 0.57 -8.45 22.77
C ALA A 441 0.40 -9.09 21.37
N TRP A 442 1.25 -10.03 21.03
CA TRP A 442 1.20 -10.78 19.78
C TRP A 442 0.73 -12.22 19.97
N ASP A 443 0.31 -12.61 21.20
CA ASP A 443 -0.22 -13.94 21.45
C ASP A 443 -1.54 -14.15 20.68
N ASP A 444 -1.68 -15.30 20.06
CA ASP A 444 -2.93 -15.76 19.49
C ASP A 444 -3.71 -16.60 20.51
N PRO A 445 -5.04 -16.42 20.63
CA PRO A 445 -5.84 -15.43 19.92
C PRO A 445 -5.59 -14.01 20.45
N PRO A 446 -5.70 -12.99 19.59
CA PRO A 446 -5.58 -11.62 20.06
C PRO A 446 -6.58 -11.35 21.16
N PRO A 447 -6.25 -10.52 22.17
CA PRO A 447 -7.23 -10.08 23.15
C PRO A 447 -8.42 -9.51 22.38
N ALA A 448 -9.63 -9.87 22.81
CA ALA A 448 -10.85 -9.37 22.18
C ALA A 448 -10.76 -7.84 22.12
N ALA A 449 -10.88 -7.29 20.92
CA ALA A 449 -10.97 -5.84 20.77
C ALA A 449 -12.16 -5.36 21.61
N PRO A 450 -12.07 -4.19 22.29
CA PRO A 450 -13.22 -3.62 22.94
C PRO A 450 -14.40 -3.59 21.96
N ALA A 451 -15.60 -3.88 22.41
CA ALA A 451 -16.81 -3.89 21.56
C ALA A 451 -17.05 -2.54 20.83
N THR A 452 -16.39 -1.49 21.27
CA THR A 452 -16.42 -0.14 20.69
C THR A 452 -15.27 0.14 19.72
N ALA A 453 -14.34 -0.81 19.52
CA ALA A 453 -13.22 -0.62 18.62
C ALA A 453 -13.66 -0.89 17.16
N HIS A 454 -13.57 0.12 16.33
CA HIS A 454 -13.95 0.05 14.92
C HIS A 454 -13.08 0.97 14.07
N VAL A 455 -13.08 0.70 12.78
CA VAL A 455 -12.43 1.58 11.81
C VAL A 455 -13.19 2.89 11.69
N THR A 456 -12.45 4.00 11.62
CA THR A 456 -12.98 5.27 11.12
C THR A 456 -12.15 5.70 9.91
N MET A 457 -12.78 5.87 8.75
CA MET A 457 -12.15 6.45 7.57
C MET A 457 -12.22 7.97 7.63
N TYR A 458 -11.18 8.64 7.15
CA TYR A 458 -11.07 10.09 7.12
C TYR A 458 -10.74 10.59 5.72
N ALA A 459 -11.23 11.77 5.39
CA ALA A 459 -10.80 12.57 4.25
C ALA A 459 -10.28 13.91 4.78
N LEU A 460 -9.01 14.21 4.55
CA LEU A 460 -8.34 15.43 4.99
C LEU A 460 -8.00 16.30 3.78
N ASP A 461 -8.07 17.61 3.93
CA ASP A 461 -7.51 18.53 2.94
C ASP A 461 -5.99 18.33 2.84
N ALA A 462 -5.49 18.02 1.66
CA ALA A 462 -4.10 17.63 1.45
C ALA A 462 -3.10 18.73 1.80
N THR A 463 -3.49 20.00 1.72
CA THR A 463 -2.61 21.13 1.95
C THR A 463 -2.63 21.68 3.36
N THR A 464 -3.74 21.47 4.09
CA THR A 464 -3.96 22.01 5.42
C THR A 464 -4.12 20.98 6.52
N GLY A 465 -4.43 19.72 6.17
CA GLY A 465 -4.74 18.66 7.14
C GLY A 465 -6.11 18.78 7.80
N LYS A 466 -6.93 19.77 7.39
CA LYS A 466 -8.29 19.95 7.91
C LYS A 466 -9.14 18.73 7.57
N GLU A 467 -9.81 18.16 8.56
CA GLU A 467 -10.83 17.14 8.33
C GLU A 467 -11.98 17.68 7.51
N LEU A 468 -12.26 17.03 6.39
CA LEU A 468 -13.35 17.35 5.48
C LEU A 468 -14.53 16.40 5.65
N TRP A 469 -14.24 15.15 6.03
CA TRP A 469 -15.22 14.09 6.25
C TRP A 469 -14.60 12.95 7.06
N ASN A 470 -15.44 12.23 7.79
CA ASN A 470 -15.14 10.93 8.37
C ASN A 470 -16.36 10.00 8.31
N SER A 471 -16.15 8.69 8.45
CA SER A 471 -17.20 7.68 8.40
C SER A 471 -18.01 7.54 9.68
N GLY A 472 -17.64 8.21 10.77
CA GLY A 472 -18.26 7.99 12.07
C GLY A 472 -18.21 6.51 12.46
N ASP A 473 -19.32 6.01 12.98
CA ASP A 473 -19.50 4.64 13.50
C ASP A 473 -20.10 3.68 12.45
N GLU A 474 -20.12 4.03 11.16
CA GLU A 474 -20.73 3.21 10.10
C GLU A 474 -19.99 1.88 9.87
N ILE A 475 -18.70 1.81 10.21
CA ILE A 475 -17.88 0.61 10.08
C ILE A 475 -17.83 -0.07 11.45
N ALA A 476 -18.35 -1.30 11.54
CA ALA A 476 -18.57 -1.94 12.83
C ALA A 476 -17.35 -2.69 13.41
N ALA A 477 -16.34 -3.00 12.59
CA ALA A 477 -15.21 -3.83 12.98
C ALA A 477 -13.87 -3.11 12.79
N THR A 478 -12.81 -3.68 13.35
CA THR A 478 -11.43 -3.24 13.17
C THR A 478 -10.86 -3.69 11.83
N ASN A 479 -9.73 -3.11 11.48
CA ASN A 479 -8.92 -3.51 10.34
C ASN A 479 -7.46 -3.67 10.78
N HIS A 480 -6.81 -4.74 10.32
CA HIS A 480 -5.39 -4.99 10.59
C HIS A 480 -4.63 -5.08 9.27
N PHE A 481 -3.84 -4.07 8.95
CA PHE A 481 -3.01 -4.00 7.74
C PHE A 481 -3.74 -4.33 6.43
N SER A 482 -5.00 -3.93 6.28
CA SER A 482 -5.79 -4.28 5.10
C SER A 482 -5.89 -3.17 4.05
N GLY A 483 -5.65 -1.91 4.39
CA GLY A 483 -5.66 -0.80 3.45
C GLY A 483 -7.02 -0.32 2.96
N ILE A 484 -6.95 0.77 2.21
CA ILE A 484 -8.10 1.41 1.57
C ILE A 484 -7.84 1.59 0.08
N SER A 485 -8.91 1.66 -0.71
CA SER A 485 -8.83 2.01 -2.12
C SER A 485 -9.74 3.19 -2.42
N VAL A 486 -9.28 4.07 -3.29
CA VAL A 486 -10.06 5.25 -3.72
C VAL A 486 -10.08 5.31 -5.24
N ALA A 487 -11.27 5.30 -5.82
CA ALA A 487 -11.44 5.38 -7.26
C ALA A 487 -12.84 5.86 -7.62
N ASN A 488 -12.95 6.70 -8.63
CA ASN A 488 -14.21 7.09 -9.27
C ASN A 488 -15.27 7.66 -8.31
N GLY A 489 -14.84 8.52 -7.36
CA GLY A 489 -15.70 9.14 -6.36
C GLY A 489 -16.16 8.18 -5.27
N ARG A 490 -15.44 7.09 -5.06
CA ARG A 490 -15.69 6.09 -4.02
C ARG A 490 -14.43 5.74 -3.26
N ALA A 491 -14.60 5.42 -1.98
CA ALA A 491 -13.58 4.90 -1.09
C ALA A 491 -14.06 3.56 -0.50
N TYR A 492 -13.17 2.57 -0.48
CA TYR A 492 -13.49 1.20 -0.12
C TYR A 492 -12.58 0.71 0.99
N ILE A 493 -13.12 -0.12 1.87
CA ILE A 493 -12.34 -0.82 2.90
C ILE A 493 -12.95 -2.19 3.19
N GLY A 494 -12.07 -3.19 3.38
CA GLY A 494 -12.43 -4.48 3.94
C GLY A 494 -12.13 -4.52 5.43
N THR A 495 -12.92 -5.24 6.23
CA THR A 495 -12.76 -5.33 7.68
C THR A 495 -12.54 -6.78 8.14
N PHE A 496 -12.05 -6.91 9.38
CA PHE A 496 -11.72 -8.21 9.97
C PHE A 496 -12.92 -9.16 10.04
N ASP A 497 -14.12 -8.64 10.21
CA ASP A 497 -15.35 -9.45 10.21
C ASP A 497 -15.81 -9.88 8.81
N GLY A 498 -15.02 -9.62 7.76
CA GLY A 498 -15.33 -10.04 6.38
C GLY A 498 -16.38 -9.19 5.68
N VAL A 499 -16.53 -7.94 6.08
CA VAL A 499 -17.43 -6.98 5.41
C VAL A 499 -16.63 -6.00 4.57
N VAL A 500 -17.09 -5.77 3.34
CA VAL A 500 -16.58 -4.69 2.48
C VAL A 500 -17.54 -3.52 2.56
N TYR A 501 -17.00 -2.33 2.76
CA TYR A 501 -17.74 -1.06 2.78
C TYR A 501 -17.34 -0.20 1.58
N CYS A 502 -18.31 0.47 0.98
CA CYS A 502 -18.11 1.45 -0.07
C CYS A 502 -18.78 2.77 0.33
N PHE A 503 -17.96 3.79 0.46
CA PHE A 503 -18.42 5.16 0.69
C PHE A 503 -18.23 5.98 -0.58
N GLY A 504 -19.09 6.98 -0.82
CA GLY A 504 -18.93 7.82 -1.99
C GLY A 504 -19.89 8.99 -2.02
N VAL A 505 -19.65 9.89 -2.97
CA VAL A 505 -20.57 10.99 -3.30
C VAL A 505 -21.63 10.51 -4.26
N ALA A 506 -22.85 11.02 -4.14
CA ALA A 506 -23.89 10.75 -5.12
C ALA A 506 -23.44 11.29 -6.49
N ARG A 507 -23.56 10.47 -7.53
CA ARG A 507 -23.37 10.87 -8.93
C ARG A 507 -24.56 11.63 -9.45
#